data_3778258eeb2efd1b8eb259088a97fa24
#
_entry.id   3778258eeb2efd1b8eb259088a97fa24
#
_cell.length_a   1.000
_cell.length_b   1.000
_cell.length_c   1.000
_cell.angle_alpha   90.00
_cell.angle_beta   90.00
_cell.angle_gamma   90.00
#
_symmetry.space_group_name_H-M   'P 1'
#
loop_
_entity.id
_entity.type
_entity.pdbx_description
1 polymer ?
#
loop_
_entity_poly.entity_id
_entity_poly.type
_entity_poly.pdbx_seq_one_letter_code
_entity_poly.pdbx_strand_id
1 'polypeptide(L)'
;MTYKYFFFDFDGMLCDSYSHIATAFCKALSESRNQKISFTEVYDCLKINFNEAYSHFKITDEEKKLFKKYHENFDFKPSPTLYLPIKKILQTIIDCGGKNFIYTNRGESLFEYLKRLGIDSYFTDYIISANKPDPEVLNNMINKYNLDKKECVVVGDRSLDVLGAFNANIDGILYDEDSRVFLHKATHVIKHLNQLYNFIDLDYTIKHNYHTHTARCGHAIGSDEEYVIEAIKAGYQTLGFSDHIMIPDVKRNEEYFDSIALLKEKYKQQIDIKIALEVEYYPYYLPLYKKYLDEGKVDYLILGNHGLIGENEKDRKNQIVFIEPFEDDSYLDLYYDCLKKAVETKMFKYIAHPDCFLKGYGKWDEKAINLTHKIAKLLQDNNLYAELSASGVRSRKKVIYDGKEVAAYPFKKFYEILKQYNIEFVLGCDAHAPTQLDDYAIKYVTDMAKELKLNVVYKLDY
;
A
#
# COMPACT_ATOMS: atom_id res chain seq x y z
N MET A 1 9.99 -9.08 14.61
CA MET A 1 8.86 -9.15 15.55
C MET A 1 7.75 -8.31 14.95
N THR A 2 6.49 -8.76 15.06
CA THR A 2 5.32 -8.05 14.52
C THR A 2 4.36 -7.75 15.67
N TYR A 3 3.52 -6.71 15.48
CA TYR A 3 2.60 -6.23 16.51
C TYR A 3 1.19 -6.13 15.95
N LYS A 4 0.19 -6.14 16.85
CA LYS A 4 -1.23 -5.95 16.52
C LYS A 4 -1.77 -4.64 17.06
N TYR A 5 -1.19 -4.10 18.14
CA TYR A 5 -1.71 -2.94 18.87
C TYR A 5 -0.69 -1.81 18.84
N PHE A 6 -1.02 -0.76 18.09
CA PHE A 6 -0.13 0.36 17.82
C PHE A 6 -0.60 1.60 18.57
N PHE A 7 0.28 2.19 19.37
CA PHE A 7 0.08 3.45 20.09
C PHE A 7 0.89 4.54 19.40
N PHE A 8 0.22 5.36 18.61
CA PHE A 8 0.86 6.40 17.80
C PHE A 8 0.94 7.73 18.54
N ASP A 9 2.11 8.37 18.56
CA ASP A 9 2.17 9.80 18.78
C ASP A 9 1.50 10.55 17.63
N PHE A 10 1.09 11.77 17.86
CA PHE A 10 0.37 12.56 16.85
C PHE A 10 1.28 13.54 16.13
N ASP A 11 1.93 14.45 16.89
CA ASP A 11 2.72 15.57 16.35
C ASP A 11 4.09 15.07 15.85
N GLY A 12 4.37 15.15 14.55
CA GLY A 12 5.62 14.68 13.95
C GLY A 12 5.64 13.21 13.60
N MET A 13 4.60 12.44 13.99
CA MET A 13 4.48 11.01 13.66
C MET A 13 3.33 10.72 12.68
N LEU A 14 2.10 11.09 13.04
CA LEU A 14 0.94 10.97 12.15
C LEU A 14 0.78 12.22 11.29
N CYS A 15 1.09 13.36 11.87
CA CYS A 15 0.83 14.66 11.31
C CYS A 15 2.13 15.49 11.24
N ASP A 16 2.44 16.04 10.07
CA ASP A 16 3.46 17.07 9.91
C ASP A 16 2.94 18.39 10.49
N SER A 17 3.09 18.52 11.80
CA SER A 17 2.63 19.66 12.58
C SER A 17 3.76 20.59 13.03
N TYR A 18 5.02 20.20 12.95
CA TYR A 18 6.13 21.00 13.48
C TYR A 18 6.29 22.36 12.79
N SER A 19 6.05 22.42 11.48
CA SER A 19 6.07 23.69 10.74
C SER A 19 4.98 24.65 11.22
N HIS A 20 3.78 24.13 11.52
CA HIS A 20 2.68 24.87 12.12
C HIS A 20 3.04 25.36 13.53
N ILE A 21 3.52 24.44 14.38
CA ILE A 21 3.87 24.72 15.78
C ILE A 21 4.98 25.79 15.87
N ALA A 22 6.06 25.62 15.09
CA ALA A 22 7.16 26.55 15.08
C ALA A 22 6.75 27.95 14.58
N THR A 23 5.90 28.00 13.54
CA THR A 23 5.36 29.27 13.04
C THR A 23 4.48 29.94 14.07
N ALA A 24 3.63 29.20 14.79
CA ALA A 24 2.80 29.71 15.87
C ALA A 24 3.66 30.28 17.01
N PHE A 25 4.73 29.58 17.37
CA PHE A 25 5.67 30.02 18.40
C PHE A 25 6.41 31.29 17.98
N CYS A 26 6.95 31.33 16.76
CA CYS A 26 7.58 32.52 16.21
C CYS A 26 6.61 33.72 16.18
N LYS A 27 5.37 33.50 15.76
CA LYS A 27 4.34 34.55 15.70
C LYS A 27 4.04 35.12 17.09
N ALA A 28 3.86 34.23 18.08
CA ALA A 28 3.59 34.68 19.46
C ALA A 28 4.72 35.52 20.03
N LEU A 29 5.97 35.09 19.91
CA LEU A 29 7.12 35.81 20.42
C LEU A 29 7.40 37.12 19.63
N SER A 30 7.28 37.06 18.29
CA SER A 30 7.51 38.25 17.46
C SER A 30 6.49 39.33 17.73
N GLU A 31 5.24 38.96 17.98
CA GLU A 31 4.17 39.92 18.33
C GLU A 31 4.37 40.50 19.71
N SER A 32 4.72 39.69 20.71
CA SER A 32 4.94 40.15 22.09
C SER A 32 6.18 41.00 22.21
N ARG A 33 7.28 40.66 21.54
CA ARG A 33 8.60 41.30 21.70
C ARG A 33 8.91 42.38 20.66
N ASN A 34 8.06 42.53 19.66
CA ASN A 34 8.29 43.35 18.47
C ASN A 34 9.66 43.14 17.82
N GLN A 35 10.06 41.85 17.71
CA GLN A 35 11.32 41.46 17.08
C GLN A 35 11.13 40.17 16.26
N LYS A 36 12.01 39.97 15.24
CA LYS A 36 12.01 38.75 14.43
C LYS A 36 12.63 37.60 15.22
N ILE A 37 11.92 36.49 15.31
CA ILE A 37 12.38 35.23 15.93
C ILE A 37 12.81 34.24 14.84
N SER A 38 13.92 33.55 15.09
CA SER A 38 14.46 32.56 14.16
C SER A 38 13.56 31.31 14.13
N PHE A 39 12.98 31.03 12.95
CA PHE A 39 12.18 29.81 12.75
C PHE A 39 12.99 28.54 12.97
N THR A 40 14.20 28.46 12.40
CA THR A 40 15.05 27.27 12.51
C THR A 40 15.40 26.96 13.96
N GLU A 41 15.78 27.99 14.73
CA GLU A 41 16.13 27.84 16.14
C GLU A 41 14.93 27.36 16.98
N VAL A 42 13.74 27.92 16.73
CA VAL A 42 12.49 27.45 17.37
C VAL A 42 12.19 26.01 16.98
N TYR A 43 12.27 25.69 15.69
CA TYR A 43 12.00 24.36 15.18
C TYR A 43 12.91 23.31 15.81
N ASP A 44 14.21 23.57 15.90
CA ASP A 44 15.20 22.64 16.49
C ASP A 44 14.93 22.41 17.99
N CYS A 45 14.60 23.46 18.76
CA CYS A 45 14.20 23.32 20.15
C CYS A 45 12.91 22.50 20.32
N LEU A 46 11.90 22.75 19.49
CA LEU A 46 10.62 22.02 19.54
C LEU A 46 10.76 20.54 19.20
N LYS A 47 11.68 20.18 18.30
CA LYS A 47 12.01 18.78 18.00
C LYS A 47 12.57 18.03 19.20
N ILE A 48 13.21 18.71 20.14
CA ILE A 48 13.63 18.12 21.43
C ILE A 48 12.39 17.98 22.32
N ASN A 49 11.79 19.08 22.74
CA ASN A 49 10.50 19.18 23.44
C ASN A 49 10.09 20.62 23.66
N PHE A 50 8.84 20.86 24.10
CA PHE A 50 8.34 22.20 24.40
C PHE A 50 9.11 22.91 25.55
N ASN A 51 9.55 22.16 26.56
CA ASN A 51 10.26 22.76 27.70
C ASN A 51 11.62 23.29 27.27
N GLU A 52 12.31 22.65 26.35
CA GLU A 52 13.54 23.16 25.75
C GLU A 52 13.30 24.50 25.06
N ALA A 53 12.27 24.59 24.21
CA ALA A 53 11.91 25.83 23.54
C ALA A 53 11.53 26.92 24.56
N TYR A 54 10.76 26.58 25.61
CA TYR A 54 10.37 27.53 26.65
C TYR A 54 11.57 28.05 27.44
N SER A 55 12.50 27.18 27.79
CA SER A 55 13.71 27.56 28.52
C SER A 55 14.66 28.42 27.68
N HIS A 56 14.91 27.93 26.42
CA HIS A 56 15.81 28.63 25.50
C HIS A 56 15.36 30.06 25.20
N PHE A 57 14.09 30.23 24.89
CA PHE A 57 13.51 31.55 24.59
C PHE A 57 13.03 32.32 25.83
N LYS A 58 13.14 31.73 27.03
CA LYS A 58 12.67 32.31 28.30
C LYS A 58 11.24 32.87 28.18
N ILE A 59 10.33 32.00 27.68
CA ILE A 59 8.96 32.38 27.34
C ILE A 59 8.16 32.75 28.61
N THR A 60 7.44 33.87 28.59
CA THR A 60 6.55 34.32 29.67
C THR A 60 5.20 33.59 29.62
N ASP A 61 4.40 33.65 30.69
CA ASP A 61 3.09 33.03 30.73
C ASP A 61 2.10 33.67 29.76
N GLU A 62 2.23 35.00 29.50
CA GLU A 62 1.45 35.70 28.48
C GLU A 62 1.81 35.21 27.07
N GLU A 63 3.10 35.01 26.79
CA GLU A 63 3.56 34.46 25.52
C GLU A 63 3.13 33.02 25.32
N LYS A 64 3.10 32.17 26.38
CA LYS A 64 2.54 30.83 26.34
C LYS A 64 1.05 30.84 25.97
N LYS A 65 0.27 31.77 26.54
CA LYS A 65 -1.16 31.91 26.20
C LYS A 65 -1.34 32.34 24.76
N LEU A 66 -0.52 33.26 24.26
CA LEU A 66 -0.56 33.70 22.87
C LEU A 66 -0.13 32.61 21.92
N PHE A 67 0.93 31.85 22.26
CA PHE A 67 1.37 30.69 21.51
C PHE A 67 0.26 29.61 21.44
N LYS A 68 -0.38 29.29 22.58
CA LYS A 68 -1.48 28.34 22.64
C LYS A 68 -2.63 28.73 21.70
N LYS A 69 -3.01 30.02 21.66
CA LYS A 69 -4.04 30.56 20.76
C LYS A 69 -3.74 30.26 19.29
N TYR A 70 -2.48 30.41 18.84
CA TYR A 70 -2.08 30.13 17.47
C TYR A 70 -1.90 28.62 17.21
N HIS A 71 -1.26 27.92 18.11
CA HIS A 71 -0.96 26.50 17.99
C HIS A 71 -2.22 25.61 17.99
N GLU A 72 -3.23 25.95 18.76
CA GLU A 72 -4.49 25.19 18.80
C GLU A 72 -5.45 25.54 17.65
N ASN A 73 -5.17 26.58 16.89
CA ASN A 73 -5.96 26.98 15.75
C ASN A 73 -5.50 26.24 14.49
N PHE A 74 -6.24 25.24 14.05
CA PHE A 74 -5.93 24.45 12.84
C PHE A 74 -5.80 25.32 11.58
N ASP A 75 -6.55 26.41 11.47
CA ASP A 75 -6.53 27.30 10.30
C ASP A 75 -5.36 28.29 10.28
N PHE A 76 -4.60 28.35 11.36
CA PHE A 76 -3.35 29.15 11.39
C PHE A 76 -2.33 28.51 10.44
N LYS A 77 -1.76 29.30 9.51
CA LYS A 77 -0.89 28.78 8.44
C LYS A 77 0.59 28.75 8.85
N PRO A 78 1.36 27.72 8.40
CA PRO A 78 0.92 26.58 7.57
C PRO A 78 0.00 25.63 8.35
N SER A 79 -1.08 25.15 7.71
CA SER A 79 -1.95 24.15 8.36
C SER A 79 -1.25 22.80 8.45
N PRO A 80 -1.45 22.05 9.53
CA PRO A 80 -0.92 20.68 9.64
C PRO A 80 -1.46 19.76 8.55
N THR A 81 -0.64 18.84 8.10
CA THR A 81 -1.00 17.82 7.07
C THR A 81 -0.63 16.43 7.53
N LEU A 82 -1.31 15.42 7.00
CA LEU A 82 -0.92 14.03 7.24
C LEU A 82 0.32 13.69 6.40
N TYR A 83 1.18 12.84 6.95
CA TYR A 83 2.16 12.15 6.12
C TYR A 83 1.44 11.18 5.16
N LEU A 84 1.87 11.14 3.90
CA LEU A 84 1.18 10.42 2.82
C LEU A 84 0.80 8.97 3.14
N PRO A 85 1.67 8.11 3.73
CA PRO A 85 1.34 6.69 3.92
C PRO A 85 0.43 6.42 5.12
N ILE A 86 0.16 7.40 5.98
CA ILE A 86 -0.46 7.17 7.30
C ILE A 86 -1.85 6.54 7.22
N LYS A 87 -2.76 7.07 6.40
CA LYS A 87 -4.11 6.49 6.29
C LYS A 87 -4.07 5.01 5.92
N LYS A 88 -3.18 4.66 4.99
CA LYS A 88 -3.04 3.31 4.51
C LYS A 88 -2.43 2.38 5.57
N ILE A 89 -1.43 2.84 6.30
CA ILE A 89 -0.83 2.08 7.41
C ILE A 89 -1.89 1.81 8.49
N LEU A 90 -2.64 2.84 8.91
CA LEU A 90 -3.71 2.69 9.90
C LEU A 90 -4.79 1.70 9.45
N GLN A 91 -5.19 1.78 8.17
CA GLN A 91 -6.17 0.84 7.60
C GLN A 91 -5.61 -0.58 7.57
N THR A 92 -4.37 -0.78 7.13
CA THR A 92 -3.74 -2.12 7.09
C THR A 92 -3.71 -2.77 8.47
N ILE A 93 -3.39 -2.02 9.53
CA ILE A 93 -3.43 -2.54 10.90
C ILE A 93 -4.83 -3.05 11.25
N ILE A 94 -5.88 -2.29 10.92
CA ILE A 94 -7.27 -2.68 11.16
C ILE A 94 -7.65 -3.92 10.34
N ASP A 95 -7.31 -3.95 9.06
CA ASP A 95 -7.61 -5.06 8.15
C ASP A 95 -6.96 -6.37 8.58
N CYS A 96 -5.79 -6.27 9.24
CA CYS A 96 -5.10 -7.41 9.87
C CYS A 96 -5.65 -7.79 11.26
N GLY A 97 -6.77 -7.20 11.71
CA GLY A 97 -7.37 -7.46 13.02
C GLY A 97 -6.68 -6.78 14.18
N GLY A 98 -5.75 -5.85 13.91
CA GLY A 98 -5.09 -5.02 14.90
C GLY A 98 -5.93 -3.81 15.33
N LYS A 99 -5.35 -2.98 16.19
CA LYS A 99 -5.99 -1.75 16.70
C LYS A 99 -4.99 -0.61 16.76
N ASN A 100 -5.45 0.59 16.39
CA ASN A 100 -4.71 1.82 16.53
C ASN A 100 -5.21 2.60 17.75
N PHE A 101 -4.28 3.16 18.50
CA PHE A 101 -4.52 4.05 19.63
C PHE A 101 -3.68 5.32 19.46
N ILE A 102 -4.18 6.44 19.96
CA ILE A 102 -3.36 7.65 20.08
C ILE A 102 -2.70 7.66 21.45
N TYR A 103 -1.42 8.05 21.49
CA TYR A 103 -0.65 8.31 22.69
C TYR A 103 0.11 9.63 22.54
N THR A 104 -0.49 10.74 23.01
CA THR A 104 0.04 12.09 22.77
C THR A 104 0.00 12.99 23.99
N ASN A 105 0.93 13.95 24.05
CA ASN A 105 0.89 15.03 25.01
C ASN A 105 -0.09 16.16 24.62
N ARG A 106 -0.64 16.14 23.39
CA ARG A 106 -1.68 17.08 22.95
C ARG A 106 -2.96 16.87 23.76
N GLY A 107 -3.65 17.95 24.08
CA GLY A 107 -4.93 17.92 24.80
C GLY A 107 -6.14 17.82 23.86
N GLU A 108 -7.27 18.36 24.28
CA GLU A 108 -8.59 18.27 23.61
C GLU A 108 -8.60 18.77 22.15
N SER A 109 -7.68 19.65 21.76
CA SER A 109 -7.55 20.10 20.36
C SER A 109 -7.29 18.95 19.39
N LEU A 110 -6.79 17.80 19.87
CA LEU A 110 -6.58 16.59 19.08
C LEU A 110 -7.81 16.21 18.25
N PHE A 111 -8.99 16.22 18.87
CA PHE A 111 -10.22 15.71 18.24
C PHE A 111 -10.63 16.54 17.01
N GLU A 112 -10.45 17.85 17.04
CA GLU A 112 -10.66 18.71 15.87
C GLU A 112 -9.67 18.36 14.76
N TYR A 113 -8.39 18.15 15.09
CA TYR A 113 -7.35 17.79 14.14
C TYR A 113 -7.63 16.46 13.48
N LEU A 114 -7.97 15.42 14.24
CA LEU A 114 -8.28 14.08 13.69
C LEU A 114 -9.44 14.16 12.70
N LYS A 115 -10.52 14.86 13.06
CA LYS A 115 -11.69 15.04 12.19
C LYS A 115 -11.34 15.81 10.91
N ARG A 116 -10.60 16.92 11.00
CA ARG A 116 -10.23 17.74 9.84
C ARG A 116 -9.23 17.06 8.92
N LEU A 117 -8.38 16.17 9.46
CA LEU A 117 -7.46 15.35 8.70
C LEU A 117 -8.13 14.08 8.17
N GLY A 118 -9.35 13.77 8.61
CA GLY A 118 -10.14 12.61 8.18
C GLY A 118 -9.50 11.29 8.59
N ILE A 119 -9.04 11.18 9.84
CA ILE A 119 -8.46 9.98 10.42
C ILE A 119 -9.05 9.58 11.78
N ASP A 120 -10.09 10.26 12.24
CA ASP A 120 -10.74 9.98 13.52
C ASP A 120 -11.30 8.54 13.62
N SER A 121 -11.83 8.01 12.52
CA SER A 121 -12.40 6.66 12.46
C SER A 121 -11.39 5.51 12.54
N TYR A 122 -10.09 5.79 12.40
CA TYR A 122 -9.05 4.76 12.43
C TYR A 122 -8.60 4.35 13.83
N PHE A 123 -9.02 5.09 14.87
CA PHE A 123 -8.53 4.86 16.23
C PHE A 123 -9.59 4.24 17.13
N THR A 124 -9.16 3.24 17.90
CA THR A 124 -10.00 2.55 18.90
C THR A 124 -10.19 3.42 20.14
N ASP A 125 -9.12 4.13 20.57
CA ASP A 125 -9.17 5.00 21.75
C ASP A 125 -7.98 5.98 21.76
N TYR A 126 -7.97 6.91 22.73
CA TYR A 126 -7.08 8.05 22.78
C TYR A 126 -6.51 8.26 24.19
N ILE A 127 -5.19 8.41 24.28
CA ILE A 127 -4.49 8.93 25.46
C ILE A 127 -4.02 10.33 25.13
N ILE A 128 -4.73 11.33 25.65
CA ILE A 128 -4.39 12.76 25.49
C ILE A 128 -3.73 13.27 26.78
N SER A 129 -2.97 14.35 26.68
CA SER A 129 -2.24 14.93 27.84
C SER A 129 -1.45 13.87 28.60
N ALA A 130 -0.78 12.98 27.86
CA ALA A 130 -0.22 11.69 28.35
C ALA A 130 0.88 11.85 29.40
N ASN A 131 1.45 13.03 29.58
CA ASN A 131 2.58 13.30 30.51
C ASN A 131 3.75 12.34 30.29
N LYS A 132 4.13 12.12 29.01
CA LYS A 132 5.24 11.23 28.67
C LYS A 132 6.52 11.63 29.40
N PRO A 133 7.32 10.69 29.90
CA PRO A 133 7.31 9.25 29.65
C PRO A 133 6.64 8.41 30.76
N ASP A 134 5.62 8.92 31.46
CA ASP A 134 4.91 8.16 32.50
C ASP A 134 4.22 6.92 31.88
N PRO A 135 4.49 5.69 32.40
CA PRO A 135 3.91 4.47 31.85
C PRO A 135 2.47 4.19 32.30
N GLU A 136 1.95 4.90 33.31
CA GLU A 136 0.66 4.59 33.93
C GLU A 136 -0.48 4.61 32.89
N VAL A 137 -0.54 5.65 32.07
CA VAL A 137 -1.61 5.82 31.08
C VAL A 137 -1.58 4.74 30.00
N LEU A 138 -0.39 4.30 29.58
CA LEU A 138 -0.23 3.17 28.65
C LEU A 138 -0.69 1.86 29.30
N ASN A 139 -0.26 1.58 30.52
CA ASN A 139 -0.66 0.38 31.25
C ASN A 139 -2.18 0.35 31.49
N ASN A 140 -2.80 1.49 31.81
CA ASN A 140 -4.25 1.58 31.97
C ASN A 140 -4.98 1.26 30.67
N MET A 141 -4.51 1.75 29.51
CA MET A 141 -5.10 1.45 28.20
C MET A 141 -4.93 -0.02 27.82
N ILE A 142 -3.74 -0.58 28.02
CA ILE A 142 -3.43 -2.00 27.78
C ILE A 142 -4.38 -2.89 28.60
N ASN A 143 -4.55 -2.58 29.90
CA ASN A 143 -5.44 -3.32 30.79
C ASN A 143 -6.92 -3.15 30.39
N LYS A 144 -7.36 -1.92 30.04
CA LYS A 144 -8.73 -1.63 29.59
C LYS A 144 -9.18 -2.52 28.44
N TYR A 145 -8.28 -2.77 27.50
CA TYR A 145 -8.57 -3.57 26.30
C TYR A 145 -8.08 -5.00 26.39
N ASN A 146 -7.51 -5.42 27.54
CA ASN A 146 -6.93 -6.74 27.80
C ASN A 146 -5.92 -7.16 26.69
N LEU A 147 -4.99 -6.24 26.36
CA LEU A 147 -4.01 -6.46 25.30
C LEU A 147 -2.79 -7.25 25.80
N ASP A 148 -2.25 -8.12 24.95
CA ASP A 148 -0.94 -8.74 25.23
C ASP A 148 0.17 -7.70 24.99
N LYS A 149 0.97 -7.40 26.01
CA LYS A 149 2.10 -6.47 25.93
C LYS A 149 3.10 -6.83 24.84
N LYS A 150 3.27 -8.11 24.52
CA LYS A 150 4.16 -8.57 23.45
C LYS A 150 3.67 -8.20 22.05
N GLU A 151 2.38 -7.94 21.91
CA GLU A 151 1.75 -7.52 20.67
C GLU A 151 1.54 -5.99 20.61
N CYS A 152 1.99 -5.24 21.65
CA CYS A 152 1.87 -3.80 21.76
C CYS A 152 3.17 -3.10 21.35
N VAL A 153 3.04 -1.96 20.67
CA VAL A 153 4.16 -1.10 20.31
C VAL A 153 3.76 0.38 20.33
N VAL A 154 4.64 1.23 20.86
CA VAL A 154 4.53 2.69 20.69
C VAL A 154 5.30 3.11 19.44
N VAL A 155 4.72 4.01 18.67
CA VAL A 155 5.38 4.62 17.49
C VAL A 155 5.40 6.13 17.68
N GLY A 156 6.57 6.72 17.70
CA GLY A 156 6.74 8.16 17.88
C GLY A 156 8.02 8.68 17.27
N ASP A 157 8.16 10.00 17.18
CA ASP A 157 9.32 10.66 16.57
C ASP A 157 10.31 11.24 17.60
N ARG A 158 10.01 11.09 18.91
CA ARG A 158 10.87 11.61 19.99
C ARG A 158 11.30 10.52 20.97
N SER A 159 12.44 10.78 21.63
CA SER A 159 12.94 9.89 22.69
C SER A 159 11.94 9.66 23.83
N LEU A 160 11.08 10.65 24.16
CA LEU A 160 10.06 10.54 25.20
C LEU A 160 8.98 9.50 24.89
N ASP A 161 8.62 9.34 23.62
CA ASP A 161 7.61 8.36 23.17
C ASP A 161 8.07 6.95 23.46
N VAL A 162 9.27 6.62 22.96
CA VAL A 162 9.87 5.28 23.13
C VAL A 162 10.37 5.04 24.56
N LEU A 163 10.68 6.09 25.33
CA LEU A 163 10.96 5.96 26.75
C LEU A 163 9.70 5.59 27.55
N GLY A 164 8.54 6.17 27.19
CA GLY A 164 7.24 5.77 27.75
C GLY A 164 6.92 4.29 27.48
N ALA A 165 7.20 3.82 26.26
CA ALA A 165 7.08 2.41 25.89
C ALA A 165 7.98 1.52 26.76
N PHE A 166 9.27 1.85 26.85
CA PHE A 166 10.25 1.16 27.67
C PHE A 166 9.81 1.07 29.13
N ASN A 167 9.35 2.18 29.72
CA ASN A 167 8.86 2.23 31.11
C ASN A 167 7.60 1.36 31.31
N ALA A 168 6.75 1.22 30.27
CA ALA A 168 5.57 0.36 30.29
C ALA A 168 5.87 -1.13 30.02
N ASN A 169 7.14 -1.48 29.76
CA ASN A 169 7.59 -2.82 29.32
C ASN A 169 6.88 -3.28 28.02
N ILE A 170 6.81 -2.40 27.05
CA ILE A 170 6.40 -2.69 25.66
C ILE A 170 7.44 -2.13 24.70
N ASP A 171 7.42 -2.59 23.46
CA ASP A 171 8.35 -2.14 22.44
C ASP A 171 8.06 -0.71 21.97
N GLY A 172 9.11 -0.04 21.47
CA GLY A 172 9.03 1.30 20.91
C GLY A 172 9.70 1.36 19.53
N ILE A 173 9.00 1.92 18.56
CA ILE A 173 9.53 2.26 17.23
C ILE A 173 9.75 3.76 17.18
N LEU A 174 11.00 4.18 16.97
CA LEU A 174 11.36 5.58 16.77
C LEU A 174 11.38 5.89 15.27
N TYR A 175 10.58 6.86 14.85
CA TYR A 175 10.66 7.47 13.52
C TYR A 175 11.68 8.61 13.56
N ASP A 176 12.84 8.42 12.96
CA ASP A 176 13.94 9.41 12.92
C ASP A 176 14.55 9.51 11.51
N GLU A 177 13.83 10.21 10.63
CA GLU A 177 14.19 10.40 9.22
C GLU A 177 15.59 11.00 9.06
N ASP A 178 15.89 12.02 9.87
CA ASP A 178 17.13 12.81 9.78
C ASP A 178 18.26 12.28 10.65
N SER A 179 18.06 11.18 11.40
CA SER A 179 19.04 10.63 12.35
C SER A 179 19.47 11.66 13.43
N ARG A 180 18.50 12.39 14.00
CA ARG A 180 18.75 13.46 14.99
C ARG A 180 18.60 13.02 16.43
N VAL A 181 17.98 11.87 16.70
CA VAL A 181 17.70 11.37 18.05
C VAL A 181 18.79 10.39 18.48
N PHE A 182 19.84 10.89 19.15
CA PHE A 182 21.02 10.10 19.51
C PHE A 182 20.85 9.23 20.77
N LEU A 183 20.02 9.66 21.73
CA LEU A 183 19.82 8.97 23.01
C LEU A 183 18.36 8.55 23.15
N HIS A 184 18.08 7.27 22.93
CA HIS A 184 16.73 6.72 23.00
C HIS A 184 16.70 5.29 23.55
N LYS A 185 15.51 4.84 23.96
CA LYS A 185 15.20 3.47 24.41
C LYS A 185 14.35 2.70 23.38
N ALA A 186 14.39 3.10 22.11
CA ALA A 186 13.65 2.43 21.05
C ALA A 186 14.16 0.99 20.85
N THR A 187 13.21 0.07 20.66
CA THR A 187 13.49 -1.31 20.22
C THR A 187 13.86 -1.33 18.73
N HIS A 188 13.22 -0.45 17.97
CA HIS A 188 13.47 -0.30 16.53
C HIS A 188 13.55 1.18 16.15
N VAL A 189 14.33 1.47 15.10
CA VAL A 189 14.41 2.80 14.49
C VAL A 189 14.05 2.67 13.02
N ILE A 190 13.18 3.54 12.53
CA ILE A 190 12.79 3.64 11.13
C ILE A 190 13.09 5.04 10.59
N LYS A 191 13.46 5.12 9.31
CA LYS A 191 13.72 6.38 8.60
C LYS A 191 12.60 6.77 7.65
N HIS A 192 11.76 5.80 7.27
CA HIS A 192 10.63 6.00 6.39
C HIS A 192 9.40 5.32 6.98
N LEU A 193 8.25 6.00 6.95
CA LEU A 193 7.01 5.49 7.55
C LEU A 193 6.56 4.16 6.94
N ASN A 194 6.82 3.92 5.66
CA ASN A 194 6.55 2.63 5.03
C ASN A 194 7.27 1.44 5.67
N GLN A 195 8.35 1.68 6.43
CA GLN A 195 9.02 0.61 7.17
C GLN A 195 8.14 0.06 8.31
N LEU A 196 7.05 0.74 8.69
CA LEU A 196 6.06 0.24 9.66
C LEU A 196 5.40 -1.06 9.20
N TYR A 197 5.25 -1.29 7.89
CA TYR A 197 4.73 -2.56 7.38
C TYR A 197 5.56 -3.78 7.82
N ASN A 198 6.86 -3.63 8.11
CA ASN A 198 7.70 -4.71 8.61
C ASN A 198 7.34 -5.14 10.04
N PHE A 199 6.54 -4.34 10.75
CA PHE A 199 6.17 -4.54 12.14
C PHE A 199 4.67 -4.85 12.33
N ILE A 200 3.87 -4.80 11.29
CA ILE A 200 2.46 -5.21 11.32
C ILE A 200 2.40 -6.73 11.21
N ASP A 201 1.55 -7.37 12.01
CA ASP A 201 1.25 -8.81 11.88
C ASP A 201 0.32 -9.02 10.69
N LEU A 202 0.90 -9.03 9.49
CA LEU A 202 0.16 -9.06 8.24
C LEU A 202 -0.54 -10.41 8.06
N ASP A 203 -1.84 -10.34 7.80
CA ASP A 203 -2.64 -11.48 7.35
C ASP A 203 -2.53 -11.59 5.83
N TYR A 204 -1.75 -12.56 5.33
CA TYR A 204 -1.57 -12.78 3.89
C TYR A 204 -2.70 -13.59 3.25
N THR A 205 -3.78 -13.89 3.97
CA THR A 205 -4.95 -14.54 3.39
C THR A 205 -5.60 -13.63 2.35
N ILE A 206 -5.87 -14.16 1.16
CA ILE A 206 -6.52 -13.40 0.10
C ILE A 206 -8.00 -13.27 0.43
N LYS A 207 -8.43 -12.09 0.88
CA LYS A 207 -9.85 -11.75 1.11
C LYS A 207 -10.46 -10.97 -0.05
N HIS A 208 -9.64 -10.38 -0.89
CA HIS A 208 -10.03 -9.55 -2.03
C HIS A 208 -9.24 -10.03 -3.25
N ASN A 209 -9.87 -10.76 -4.13
CA ASN A 209 -9.27 -11.19 -5.38
C ASN A 209 -9.78 -10.30 -6.52
N TYR A 210 -8.86 -9.81 -7.34
CA TYR A 210 -9.15 -8.88 -8.44
C TYR A 210 -8.81 -9.45 -9.81
N HIS A 211 -8.41 -10.75 -9.88
CA HIS A 211 -7.99 -11.40 -11.11
C HIS A 211 -8.65 -12.77 -11.25
N THR A 212 -9.70 -12.83 -12.10
CA THR A 212 -10.48 -14.03 -12.36
C THR A 212 -11.02 -14.01 -13.78
N HIS A 213 -10.85 -15.11 -14.50
CA HIS A 213 -11.34 -15.29 -15.87
C HIS A 213 -12.64 -16.06 -15.91
N THR A 214 -13.34 -16.00 -17.04
CA THR A 214 -14.56 -16.75 -17.33
C THR A 214 -14.36 -17.66 -18.54
N ALA A 215 -15.27 -18.59 -18.76
CA ALA A 215 -15.24 -19.47 -19.94
C ALA A 215 -15.19 -18.71 -21.29
N ARG A 216 -15.50 -17.40 -21.29
CA ARG A 216 -15.48 -16.54 -22.47
C ARG A 216 -14.09 -16.32 -23.03
N CYS A 217 -13.04 -16.38 -22.20
CA CYS A 217 -11.66 -16.29 -22.69
C CYS A 217 -11.22 -17.50 -23.54
N GLY A 218 -12.00 -18.59 -23.51
CA GLY A 218 -11.77 -19.77 -24.32
C GLY A 218 -10.82 -20.81 -23.71
N HIS A 219 -10.25 -20.53 -22.55
CA HIS A 219 -9.36 -21.46 -21.82
C HIS A 219 -9.66 -21.57 -20.32
N ALA A 220 -10.63 -20.81 -19.81
CA ALA A 220 -11.22 -21.03 -18.50
C ALA A 220 -12.48 -21.93 -18.60
N ILE A 221 -12.86 -22.53 -17.48
CA ILE A 221 -14.00 -23.45 -17.36
C ILE A 221 -14.90 -23.04 -16.19
N GLY A 222 -16.13 -23.55 -16.18
CA GLY A 222 -17.14 -23.24 -15.18
C GLY A 222 -18.02 -22.07 -15.57
N SER A 223 -19.17 -21.93 -14.91
CA SER A 223 -20.05 -20.80 -15.06
C SER A 223 -19.62 -19.62 -14.18
N ASP A 224 -19.97 -18.42 -14.56
CA ASP A 224 -19.68 -17.21 -13.77
C ASP A 224 -20.18 -17.34 -12.32
N GLU A 225 -21.35 -17.97 -12.14
CA GLU A 225 -21.95 -18.16 -10.83
C GLU A 225 -21.20 -19.16 -9.95
N GLU A 226 -20.59 -20.22 -10.54
CA GLU A 226 -19.76 -21.17 -9.80
C GLU A 226 -18.55 -20.46 -9.19
N TYR A 227 -17.94 -19.50 -9.89
CA TYR A 227 -16.85 -18.68 -9.31
C TYR A 227 -17.31 -17.87 -8.12
N VAL A 228 -18.52 -17.25 -8.19
CA VAL A 228 -19.08 -16.49 -7.07
C VAL A 228 -19.31 -17.38 -5.85
N ILE A 229 -19.88 -18.57 -6.07
CA ILE A 229 -20.17 -19.54 -5.00
C ILE A 229 -18.88 -20.03 -4.35
N GLU A 230 -17.87 -20.40 -5.14
CA GLU A 230 -16.58 -20.84 -4.59
C GLU A 230 -15.84 -19.69 -3.89
N ALA A 231 -15.89 -18.46 -4.39
CA ALA A 231 -15.34 -17.30 -3.70
C ALA A 231 -15.99 -17.07 -2.32
N ILE A 232 -17.32 -17.16 -2.23
CA ILE A 232 -18.03 -17.05 -0.95
C ILE A 232 -17.62 -18.17 0.01
N LYS A 233 -17.52 -19.43 -0.46
CA LYS A 233 -17.06 -20.56 0.36
C LYS A 233 -15.64 -20.40 0.86
N ALA A 234 -14.73 -19.83 0.03
CA ALA A 234 -13.36 -19.56 0.38
C ALA A 234 -13.20 -18.31 1.28
N GLY A 235 -14.31 -17.59 1.57
CA GLY A 235 -14.29 -16.44 2.48
C GLY A 235 -13.84 -15.12 1.85
N TYR A 236 -13.89 -15.02 0.52
CA TYR A 236 -13.60 -13.77 -0.16
C TYR A 236 -14.65 -12.70 0.16
N GLN A 237 -14.18 -11.48 0.38
CA GLN A 237 -15.03 -10.29 0.56
C GLN A 237 -15.23 -9.55 -0.77
N THR A 238 -14.27 -9.66 -1.68
CA THR A 238 -14.36 -9.09 -3.03
C THR A 238 -13.93 -10.12 -4.07
N LEU A 239 -14.72 -10.25 -5.14
CA LEU A 239 -14.37 -11.02 -6.34
C LEU A 239 -14.41 -10.10 -7.55
N GLY A 240 -13.25 -9.83 -8.14
CA GLY A 240 -13.11 -9.13 -9.41
C GLY A 240 -13.06 -10.12 -10.56
N PHE A 241 -14.04 -10.05 -11.45
CA PHE A 241 -13.95 -10.66 -12.76
C PHE A 241 -13.16 -9.74 -13.68
N SER A 242 -12.07 -10.21 -14.24
CA SER A 242 -11.16 -9.45 -15.11
C SER A 242 -10.81 -10.24 -16.35
N ASP A 243 -11.85 -10.67 -17.06
CA ASP A 243 -11.66 -11.51 -18.25
C ASP A 243 -10.83 -10.81 -19.33
N HIS A 244 -10.21 -11.58 -20.19
CA HIS A 244 -9.52 -11.01 -21.35
C HIS A 244 -10.50 -10.27 -22.24
N ILE A 245 -10.09 -9.10 -22.73
CA ILE A 245 -10.92 -8.37 -23.70
C ILE A 245 -11.10 -9.19 -24.99
N MET A 246 -12.34 -9.34 -25.42
CA MET A 246 -12.66 -10.11 -26.63
C MET A 246 -12.64 -9.19 -27.84
N ILE A 247 -11.50 -9.11 -28.49
CA ILE A 247 -11.26 -8.28 -29.66
C ILE A 247 -11.17 -9.17 -30.91
N PRO A 248 -11.85 -8.82 -32.01
CA PRO A 248 -12.66 -7.59 -32.22
C PRO A 248 -14.14 -7.71 -31.82
N ASP A 249 -14.55 -8.75 -31.11
CA ASP A 249 -15.96 -9.03 -30.78
C ASP A 249 -16.46 -8.21 -29.59
N VAL A 250 -16.75 -6.91 -29.83
CA VAL A 250 -17.26 -5.97 -28.83
C VAL A 250 -18.60 -6.45 -28.22
N LYS A 251 -19.45 -7.13 -29.00
CA LYS A 251 -20.75 -7.63 -28.50
C LYS A 251 -20.54 -8.64 -27.36
N ARG A 252 -19.54 -9.49 -27.48
CA ARG A 252 -19.20 -10.48 -26.45
C ARG A 252 -18.72 -9.83 -25.16
N ASN A 253 -18.05 -8.67 -25.23
CA ASN A 253 -17.72 -7.89 -24.03
C ASN A 253 -18.98 -7.34 -23.35
N GLU A 254 -19.96 -6.83 -24.09
CA GLU A 254 -21.22 -6.35 -23.49
C GLU A 254 -21.99 -7.50 -22.81
N GLU A 255 -22.08 -8.68 -23.44
CA GLU A 255 -22.69 -9.87 -22.84
C GLU A 255 -21.99 -10.30 -21.54
N TYR A 256 -20.66 -10.15 -21.46
CA TYR A 256 -19.89 -10.37 -20.25
C TYR A 256 -20.25 -9.38 -19.15
N PHE A 257 -20.27 -8.07 -19.45
CA PHE A 257 -20.60 -7.04 -18.45
C PHE A 257 -22.01 -7.24 -17.89
N ASP A 258 -22.99 -7.51 -18.74
CA ASP A 258 -24.37 -7.74 -18.34
C ASP A 258 -24.50 -8.98 -17.45
N SER A 259 -23.83 -10.08 -17.79
CA SER A 259 -23.83 -11.32 -17.00
C SER A 259 -23.28 -11.09 -15.59
N ILE A 260 -22.11 -10.43 -15.49
CA ILE A 260 -21.49 -10.19 -14.18
C ILE A 260 -22.29 -9.15 -13.38
N ALA A 261 -22.90 -8.16 -14.02
CA ALA A 261 -23.77 -7.18 -13.35
C ALA A 261 -25.00 -7.85 -12.67
N LEU A 262 -25.59 -8.86 -13.31
CA LEU A 262 -26.67 -9.65 -12.71
C LEU A 262 -26.21 -10.40 -11.45
N LEU A 263 -25.00 -10.98 -11.47
CA LEU A 263 -24.43 -11.66 -10.30
C LEU A 263 -24.07 -10.66 -9.20
N LYS A 264 -23.54 -9.49 -9.55
CA LYS A 264 -23.23 -8.39 -8.61
C LYS A 264 -24.50 -7.99 -7.83
N GLU A 265 -25.62 -7.82 -8.49
CA GLU A 265 -26.90 -7.52 -7.83
C GLU A 265 -27.42 -8.72 -6.99
N LYS A 266 -27.36 -9.94 -7.54
CA LYS A 266 -27.84 -11.16 -6.87
C LYS A 266 -27.11 -11.44 -5.55
N TYR A 267 -25.79 -11.22 -5.51
CA TYR A 267 -24.92 -11.60 -4.37
C TYR A 267 -24.43 -10.42 -3.53
N LYS A 268 -24.94 -9.19 -3.75
CA LYS A 268 -24.48 -7.94 -3.10
C LYS A 268 -24.47 -7.94 -1.56
N GLN A 269 -25.23 -8.82 -0.92
CA GLN A 269 -25.25 -8.95 0.55
C GLN A 269 -24.20 -9.94 1.07
N GLN A 270 -23.55 -10.70 0.19
CA GLN A 270 -22.61 -11.77 0.55
C GLN A 270 -21.19 -11.48 0.12
N ILE A 271 -21.01 -10.85 -1.06
CA ILE A 271 -19.71 -10.56 -1.64
C ILE A 271 -19.75 -9.32 -2.55
N ASP A 272 -18.71 -8.51 -2.52
CA ASP A 272 -18.57 -7.35 -3.41
C ASP A 272 -17.99 -7.82 -4.76
N ILE A 273 -18.81 -7.87 -5.80
CA ILE A 273 -18.38 -8.27 -7.14
C ILE A 273 -17.97 -7.04 -7.94
N LYS A 274 -16.81 -7.12 -8.59
CA LYS A 274 -16.27 -6.10 -9.49
C LYS A 274 -16.22 -6.61 -10.93
N ILE A 275 -16.48 -5.69 -11.87
CA ILE A 275 -16.39 -5.95 -13.31
C ILE A 275 -15.11 -5.30 -13.81
N ALA A 276 -14.24 -6.06 -14.42
CA ALA A 276 -12.95 -5.57 -14.90
C ALA A 276 -12.55 -6.27 -16.20
N LEU A 277 -11.44 -5.85 -16.76
CA LEU A 277 -10.80 -6.54 -17.88
C LEU A 277 -9.30 -6.63 -17.65
N GLU A 278 -8.72 -7.78 -17.98
CA GLU A 278 -7.30 -7.91 -18.23
C GLU A 278 -7.03 -7.61 -19.68
N VAL A 279 -6.23 -6.57 -19.95
CA VAL A 279 -5.96 -6.12 -21.31
C VAL A 279 -4.47 -5.88 -21.52
N GLU A 280 -4.05 -6.04 -22.77
CA GLU A 280 -2.71 -5.69 -23.22
C GLU A 280 -2.63 -4.24 -23.66
N TYR A 281 -1.40 -3.71 -23.77
CA TYR A 281 -1.16 -2.44 -24.41
C TYR A 281 -1.34 -2.57 -25.95
N TYR A 282 -2.55 -2.26 -26.42
CA TYR A 282 -2.85 -2.18 -27.86
C TYR A 282 -3.31 -0.76 -28.22
N PRO A 283 -2.45 0.07 -28.82
CA PRO A 283 -2.77 1.48 -29.11
C PRO A 283 -4.11 1.69 -29.80
N TYR A 284 -4.50 0.79 -30.71
CA TYR A 284 -5.78 0.85 -31.42
C TYR A 284 -7.00 0.67 -30.54
N TYR A 285 -6.85 -0.02 -29.40
CA TYR A 285 -7.96 -0.32 -28.50
C TYR A 285 -8.00 0.55 -27.26
N LEU A 286 -6.98 1.41 -27.04
CA LEU A 286 -7.00 2.37 -25.94
C LEU A 286 -8.26 3.26 -25.88
N PRO A 287 -8.81 3.76 -27.02
CA PRO A 287 -10.08 4.48 -27.00
C PRO A 287 -11.25 3.64 -26.51
N LEU A 288 -11.29 2.34 -26.84
CA LEU A 288 -12.31 1.41 -26.35
C LEU A 288 -12.17 1.16 -24.85
N TYR A 289 -10.93 0.94 -24.36
CA TYR A 289 -10.67 0.76 -22.94
C TYR A 289 -11.10 1.98 -22.14
N LYS A 290 -10.73 3.17 -22.63
CA LYS A 290 -11.14 4.43 -22.02
C LYS A 290 -12.66 4.58 -22.01
N LYS A 291 -13.33 4.24 -23.09
CA LYS A 291 -14.80 4.28 -23.18
C LYS A 291 -15.44 3.41 -22.09
N TYR A 292 -14.97 2.17 -21.90
CA TYR A 292 -15.53 1.27 -20.88
C TYR A 292 -15.34 1.80 -19.46
N LEU A 293 -14.20 2.45 -19.17
CA LEU A 293 -13.97 3.14 -17.90
C LEU A 293 -14.89 4.36 -17.73
N ASP A 294 -14.95 5.24 -18.73
CA ASP A 294 -15.72 6.49 -18.68
C ASP A 294 -17.24 6.22 -18.56
N GLU A 295 -17.74 5.15 -19.18
CA GLU A 295 -19.14 4.71 -19.11
C GLU A 295 -19.46 3.89 -17.86
N GLY A 296 -18.47 3.58 -17.02
CA GLY A 296 -18.65 2.74 -15.84
C GLY A 296 -19.04 1.29 -16.15
N LYS A 297 -18.70 0.80 -17.35
CA LYS A 297 -18.90 -0.60 -17.77
C LYS A 297 -17.96 -1.53 -17.00
N VAL A 298 -16.78 -1.05 -16.64
CA VAL A 298 -15.80 -1.73 -15.82
C VAL A 298 -15.42 -0.86 -14.62
N ASP A 299 -15.21 -1.50 -13.47
CA ASP A 299 -14.74 -0.85 -12.25
C ASP A 299 -13.24 -0.52 -12.34
N TYR A 300 -12.44 -1.33 -13.08
CA TYR A 300 -11.00 -1.13 -13.29
C TYR A 300 -10.47 -1.93 -14.49
N LEU A 301 -9.23 -1.61 -14.89
CA LEU A 301 -8.44 -2.42 -15.84
C LEU A 301 -7.16 -2.90 -15.18
N ILE A 302 -6.74 -4.12 -15.54
CA ILE A 302 -5.41 -4.64 -15.19
C ILE A 302 -4.60 -4.86 -16.46
N LEU A 303 -3.30 -4.63 -16.37
CA LEU A 303 -2.40 -4.78 -17.50
C LEU A 303 -1.82 -6.20 -17.50
N GLY A 304 -2.29 -7.04 -18.42
CA GLY A 304 -1.68 -8.33 -18.72
C GLY A 304 -0.75 -8.20 -19.94
N ASN A 305 0.56 -8.16 -19.73
CA ASN A 305 1.50 -7.96 -20.84
C ASN A 305 1.89 -9.30 -21.50
N HIS A 306 0.88 -10.04 -22.02
CA HIS A 306 1.07 -11.32 -22.70
C HIS A 306 1.43 -11.14 -24.19
N GLY A 307 0.91 -10.09 -24.81
CA GLY A 307 1.16 -9.74 -26.20
C GLY A 307 2.02 -8.48 -26.29
N LEU A 308 3.04 -8.50 -27.13
CA LEU A 308 3.96 -7.40 -27.36
C LEU A 308 3.72 -6.79 -28.73
N ILE A 309 3.76 -5.45 -28.81
CA ILE A 309 3.60 -4.72 -30.07
C ILE A 309 4.94 -4.11 -30.46
N GLY A 310 5.45 -4.50 -31.64
CA GLY A 310 6.65 -3.91 -32.23
C GLY A 310 6.41 -2.52 -32.84
N GLU A 311 7.46 -1.84 -33.27
CA GLU A 311 7.45 -0.45 -33.76
C GLU A 311 6.58 -0.21 -34.99
N ASN A 312 6.26 -1.23 -35.81
CA ASN A 312 5.44 -1.11 -37.01
C ASN A 312 3.94 -1.21 -36.70
N GLU A 313 3.37 -0.17 -36.10
CA GLU A 313 1.98 -0.07 -35.65
C GLU A 313 0.91 -0.25 -36.76
N LYS A 314 1.28 -0.32 -38.04
CA LYS A 314 0.34 -0.35 -39.16
C LYS A 314 -0.09 -1.74 -39.61
N ASP A 315 0.58 -2.79 -39.20
CA ASP A 315 0.31 -4.14 -39.72
C ASP A 315 -0.18 -5.09 -38.59
N ARG A 316 -1.50 -5.19 -38.43
CA ARG A 316 -2.16 -6.00 -37.42
C ARG A 316 -1.72 -7.47 -37.35
N LYS A 317 -1.24 -8.02 -38.48
CA LYS A 317 -0.81 -9.44 -38.55
C LYS A 317 0.58 -9.68 -37.97
N ASN A 318 1.40 -8.63 -37.89
CA ASN A 318 2.79 -8.71 -37.46
C ASN A 318 3.05 -8.05 -36.09
N GLN A 319 2.01 -7.61 -35.40
CA GLN A 319 2.13 -6.73 -34.24
C GLN A 319 2.05 -7.42 -32.87
N ILE A 320 1.55 -8.66 -32.81
CA ILE A 320 1.33 -9.34 -31.54
C ILE A 320 2.32 -10.48 -31.42
N VAL A 321 3.32 -10.29 -30.60
CA VAL A 321 4.23 -11.33 -30.17
C VAL A 321 3.74 -11.82 -28.81
N PHE A 322 3.16 -13.00 -28.78
CA PHE A 322 2.80 -13.65 -27.52
C PHE A 322 4.07 -14.01 -26.76
N ILE A 323 3.97 -14.11 -25.41
CA ILE A 323 5.08 -14.55 -24.57
C ILE A 323 5.26 -16.07 -24.74
N GLU A 324 5.66 -16.47 -25.94
CA GLU A 324 6.27 -17.72 -26.30
C GLU A 324 7.80 -17.58 -26.18
N PRO A 325 8.58 -18.66 -26.36
CA PRO A 325 10.04 -18.54 -26.28
C PRO A 325 10.57 -17.38 -27.14
N PHE A 326 11.27 -16.47 -26.52
CA PHE A 326 11.83 -15.31 -27.19
C PHE A 326 12.90 -15.75 -28.19
N GLU A 327 12.87 -15.23 -29.39
CA GLU A 327 13.84 -15.51 -30.42
C GLU A 327 15.22 -14.94 -30.06
N ASP A 328 15.21 -13.76 -29.42
CA ASP A 328 16.42 -13.10 -28.95
C ASP A 328 16.13 -12.16 -27.76
N ASP A 329 17.17 -11.51 -27.24
CA ASP A 329 17.10 -10.65 -26.06
C ASP A 329 16.41 -9.30 -26.31
N SER A 330 16.16 -8.89 -27.56
CA SER A 330 15.46 -7.65 -27.90
C SER A 330 14.01 -7.65 -27.43
N TYR A 331 13.42 -8.83 -27.23
CA TYR A 331 12.09 -8.96 -26.64
C TYR A 331 11.98 -8.45 -25.20
N LEU A 332 13.08 -8.42 -24.45
CA LEU A 332 13.10 -7.82 -23.11
C LEU A 332 12.89 -6.30 -23.17
N ASP A 333 13.53 -5.63 -24.13
CA ASP A 333 13.35 -4.19 -24.33
C ASP A 333 11.92 -3.92 -24.84
N LEU A 334 11.40 -4.71 -25.77
CA LEU A 334 10.03 -4.61 -26.24
C LEU A 334 9.00 -4.84 -25.13
N TYR A 335 9.24 -5.82 -24.25
CA TYR A 335 8.40 -6.05 -23.07
C TYR A 335 8.34 -4.81 -22.18
N TYR A 336 9.50 -4.23 -21.89
CA TYR A 336 9.57 -3.01 -21.08
C TYR A 336 8.91 -1.81 -21.76
N ASP A 337 9.10 -1.63 -23.05
CA ASP A 337 8.50 -0.53 -23.81
C ASP A 337 6.97 -0.59 -23.84
N CYS A 338 6.41 -1.80 -24.00
CA CYS A 338 4.95 -2.00 -23.89
C CYS A 338 4.43 -1.65 -22.50
N LEU A 339 5.10 -2.12 -21.43
CA LEU A 339 4.75 -1.78 -20.05
C LEU A 339 4.79 -0.27 -19.82
N LYS A 340 5.87 0.38 -20.24
CA LYS A 340 6.07 1.82 -20.05
C LYS A 340 4.98 2.62 -20.75
N LYS A 341 4.70 2.34 -22.03
CA LYS A 341 3.65 3.00 -22.79
C LYS A 341 2.25 2.78 -22.20
N ALA A 342 1.99 1.56 -21.68
CA ALA A 342 0.73 1.28 -20.99
C ALA A 342 0.60 2.13 -19.73
N VAL A 343 1.61 2.17 -18.89
CA VAL A 343 1.64 2.95 -17.63
C VAL A 343 1.44 4.44 -17.89
N GLU A 344 2.02 4.98 -18.95
CA GLU A 344 1.84 6.38 -19.37
C GLU A 344 0.37 6.75 -19.69
N THR A 345 -0.48 5.76 -20.04
CA THR A 345 -1.93 5.99 -20.26
C THR A 345 -2.70 6.28 -18.98
N LYS A 346 -2.19 5.87 -17.82
CA LYS A 346 -2.83 5.97 -16.50
C LYS A 346 -4.20 5.28 -16.39
N MET A 347 -4.48 4.30 -17.26
CA MET A 347 -5.75 3.57 -17.26
C MET A 347 -5.74 2.32 -16.39
N PHE A 348 -4.56 1.81 -16.03
CA PHE A 348 -4.41 0.52 -15.36
C PHE A 348 -4.28 0.67 -13.85
N LYS A 349 -4.98 -0.18 -13.11
CA LYS A 349 -4.95 -0.19 -11.65
C LYS A 349 -3.67 -0.85 -11.12
N TYR A 350 -3.24 -1.93 -11.76
CA TYR A 350 -2.00 -2.64 -11.45
C TYR A 350 -1.49 -3.42 -12.67
N ILE A 351 -0.26 -3.91 -12.57
CA ILE A 351 0.34 -4.81 -13.56
C ILE A 351 0.17 -6.24 -13.06
N ALA A 352 -0.56 -7.05 -13.83
CA ALA A 352 -0.71 -8.49 -13.60
C ALA A 352 0.63 -9.19 -13.87
N HIS A 353 0.99 -10.16 -13.00
CA HIS A 353 2.16 -11.02 -13.14
C HIS A 353 3.35 -10.38 -13.91
N PRO A 354 3.95 -9.28 -13.39
CA PRO A 354 4.96 -8.50 -14.12
C PRO A 354 6.25 -9.27 -14.44
N ASP A 355 6.43 -10.44 -13.87
CA ASP A 355 7.53 -11.38 -14.10
C ASP A 355 7.24 -12.43 -15.19
N CYS A 356 6.07 -12.36 -15.84
CA CYS A 356 5.69 -13.34 -16.85
C CYS A 356 6.58 -13.32 -18.10
N PHE A 357 7.40 -12.28 -18.32
CA PHE A 357 8.42 -12.28 -19.39
C PHE A 357 9.39 -13.46 -19.29
N LEU A 358 9.58 -13.99 -18.07
CA LEU A 358 10.43 -15.15 -17.84
C LEU A 358 9.90 -16.43 -18.53
N LYS A 359 8.60 -16.51 -18.86
CA LYS A 359 8.04 -17.60 -19.67
C LYS A 359 8.70 -17.65 -21.06
N GLY A 360 8.90 -16.49 -21.66
CA GLY A 360 9.52 -16.37 -22.97
C GLY A 360 11.06 -16.37 -22.90
N TYR A 361 11.63 -15.66 -21.92
CA TYR A 361 13.08 -15.53 -21.79
C TYR A 361 13.79 -16.79 -21.27
N GLY A 362 13.16 -17.51 -20.35
CA GLY A 362 13.59 -18.85 -19.91
C GLY A 362 14.85 -18.90 -19.02
N LYS A 363 15.44 -17.77 -18.63
CA LYS A 363 16.64 -17.70 -17.79
C LYS A 363 16.62 -16.49 -16.86
N TRP A 364 17.39 -16.58 -15.78
CA TRP A 364 17.62 -15.49 -14.84
C TRP A 364 19.08 -15.07 -14.86
N ASP A 365 19.41 -14.03 -15.59
CA ASP A 365 20.74 -13.50 -15.78
C ASP A 365 20.75 -11.97 -15.57
N GLU A 366 21.89 -11.33 -15.83
CA GLU A 366 22.07 -9.89 -15.66
C GLU A 366 21.04 -9.07 -16.45
N LYS A 367 20.62 -9.52 -17.64
CA LYS A 367 19.61 -8.83 -18.44
C LYS A 367 18.24 -8.88 -17.80
N ALA A 368 17.83 -10.05 -17.28
CA ALA A 368 16.57 -10.23 -16.54
C ALA A 368 16.59 -9.41 -15.25
N ILE A 369 17.72 -9.36 -14.52
CA ILE A 369 17.89 -8.54 -13.32
C ILE A 369 17.75 -7.05 -13.66
N ASN A 370 18.43 -6.58 -14.71
CA ASN A 370 18.34 -5.19 -15.15
C ASN A 370 16.93 -4.79 -15.58
N LEU A 371 16.24 -5.67 -16.31
CA LEU A 371 14.82 -5.46 -16.65
C LEU A 371 13.96 -5.36 -15.40
N THR A 372 14.17 -6.24 -14.43
CA THR A 372 13.43 -6.22 -13.15
C THR A 372 13.61 -4.88 -12.42
N HIS A 373 14.83 -4.33 -12.36
CA HIS A 373 15.06 -3.02 -11.78
C HIS A 373 14.37 -1.89 -12.57
N LYS A 374 14.34 -1.96 -13.90
CA LYS A 374 13.59 -1.00 -14.74
C LYS A 374 12.08 -1.06 -14.43
N ILE A 375 11.52 -2.27 -14.32
CA ILE A 375 10.10 -2.49 -13.98
C ILE A 375 9.81 -1.97 -12.57
N ALA A 376 10.65 -2.29 -11.59
CA ALA A 376 10.47 -1.83 -10.22
C ALA A 376 10.46 -0.29 -10.13
N LYS A 377 11.39 0.36 -10.83
CA LYS A 377 11.41 1.82 -10.89
C LYS A 377 10.16 2.40 -11.57
N LEU A 378 9.69 1.80 -12.67
CA LEU A 378 8.49 2.22 -13.37
C LEU A 378 7.25 2.14 -12.45
N LEU A 379 7.10 1.05 -11.70
CA LEU A 379 6.02 0.86 -10.74
C LEU A 379 6.07 1.91 -9.62
N GLN A 380 7.24 2.09 -9.02
CA GLN A 380 7.46 3.07 -7.94
C GLN A 380 7.16 4.50 -8.39
N ASP A 381 7.71 4.92 -9.54
CA ASP A 381 7.56 6.29 -10.05
C ASP A 381 6.10 6.63 -10.40
N ASN A 382 5.25 5.61 -10.64
CA ASN A 382 3.84 5.77 -11.00
C ASN A 382 2.85 5.33 -9.91
N ASN A 383 3.32 4.92 -8.73
CA ASN A 383 2.50 4.41 -7.62
C ASN A 383 1.57 3.25 -8.06
N LEU A 384 2.08 2.35 -8.89
CA LEU A 384 1.34 1.18 -9.37
C LEU A 384 1.67 -0.05 -8.53
N TYR A 385 0.67 -0.91 -8.36
CA TYR A 385 0.85 -2.20 -7.70
C TYR A 385 1.43 -3.23 -8.66
N ALA A 386 2.17 -4.20 -8.10
CA ALA A 386 2.61 -5.41 -8.80
C ALA A 386 1.79 -6.61 -8.30
N GLU A 387 1.28 -7.42 -9.21
CA GLU A 387 0.63 -8.65 -8.80
C GLU A 387 1.64 -9.77 -8.52
N LEU A 388 1.40 -10.51 -7.44
CA LEU A 388 1.95 -11.83 -7.21
C LEU A 388 0.87 -12.85 -7.58
N SER A 389 0.94 -13.42 -8.79
CA SER A 389 -0.10 -14.25 -9.37
C SER A 389 0.06 -15.73 -9.03
N ALA A 390 -1.05 -16.39 -8.65
CA ALA A 390 -1.09 -17.82 -8.42
C ALA A 390 -1.12 -18.65 -9.73
N SER A 391 -1.49 -18.07 -10.88
CA SER A 391 -1.60 -18.77 -12.14
C SER A 391 -0.27 -19.39 -12.58
N GLY A 392 0.83 -18.68 -12.37
CA GLY A 392 2.15 -19.16 -12.74
C GLY A 392 2.58 -20.43 -11.98
N VAL A 393 2.08 -20.63 -10.75
CA VAL A 393 2.33 -21.85 -9.97
C VAL A 393 1.70 -23.08 -10.65
N ARG A 394 0.54 -22.87 -11.30
CA ARG A 394 -0.18 -23.90 -12.06
C ARG A 394 0.44 -24.13 -13.44
N SER A 395 1.25 -23.18 -13.94
CA SER A 395 1.90 -23.24 -15.24
C SER A 395 3.00 -24.29 -15.27
N ARG A 396 3.16 -24.97 -16.44
CA ARG A 396 4.28 -25.88 -16.69
C ARG A 396 5.55 -25.19 -17.17
N LYS A 397 5.50 -23.88 -17.46
CA LYS A 397 6.66 -23.12 -17.94
C LYS A 397 7.68 -22.95 -16.82
N LYS A 398 8.95 -23.16 -17.14
CA LYS A 398 10.08 -23.14 -16.22
C LYS A 398 11.14 -22.18 -16.67
N VAL A 399 11.94 -21.71 -15.72
CA VAL A 399 13.15 -20.93 -15.95
C VAL A 399 14.34 -21.66 -15.32
N ILE A 400 15.51 -21.54 -15.93
CA ILE A 400 16.75 -22.09 -15.36
C ILE A 400 17.34 -21.06 -14.39
N TYR A 401 17.46 -21.48 -13.15
CA TYR A 401 18.09 -20.68 -12.09
C TYR A 401 18.96 -21.58 -11.20
N ASP A 402 20.22 -21.21 -11.01
CA ASP A 402 21.20 -21.98 -10.24
C ASP A 402 21.29 -23.47 -10.68
N GLY A 403 21.24 -23.68 -12.01
CA GLY A 403 21.31 -25.03 -12.61
C GLY A 403 20.04 -25.89 -12.40
N LYS A 404 18.94 -25.31 -11.87
CA LYS A 404 17.68 -26.00 -11.62
C LYS A 404 16.54 -25.39 -12.40
N GLU A 405 15.57 -26.20 -12.77
CA GLU A 405 14.30 -25.73 -13.29
C GLU A 405 13.38 -25.29 -12.15
N VAL A 406 12.94 -24.02 -12.17
CA VAL A 406 11.96 -23.45 -11.25
C VAL A 406 10.78 -22.86 -12.02
N ALA A 407 9.67 -22.56 -11.35
CA ALA A 407 8.53 -21.91 -12.00
C ALA A 407 8.96 -20.58 -12.63
N ALA A 408 8.50 -20.29 -13.86
CA ALA A 408 8.83 -19.04 -14.55
C ALA A 408 8.21 -17.84 -13.85
N TYR A 409 7.03 -18.00 -13.26
CA TYR A 409 6.36 -17.02 -12.40
C TYR A 409 5.40 -17.73 -11.44
N PRO A 410 5.12 -17.23 -10.23
CA PRO A 410 5.84 -16.11 -9.65
C PRO A 410 7.29 -16.52 -9.32
N PHE A 411 8.24 -15.69 -9.77
CA PHE A 411 9.66 -15.97 -9.58
C PHE A 411 10.22 -15.20 -8.38
N LYS A 412 10.59 -15.90 -7.34
CA LYS A 412 10.96 -15.34 -6.03
C LYS A 412 12.01 -14.23 -6.12
N LYS A 413 13.05 -14.41 -6.94
CA LYS A 413 14.14 -13.42 -7.09
C LYS A 413 13.69 -12.11 -7.72
N PHE A 414 12.66 -12.15 -8.57
CA PHE A 414 12.04 -10.95 -9.11
C PHE A 414 11.41 -10.12 -7.98
N TYR A 415 10.62 -10.73 -7.11
CA TYR A 415 9.97 -10.05 -5.97
C TYR A 415 10.94 -9.63 -4.88
N GLU A 416 12.07 -10.33 -4.68
CA GLU A 416 13.16 -9.90 -3.80
C GLU A 416 13.78 -8.56 -4.27
N ILE A 417 13.82 -8.30 -5.58
CA ILE A 417 14.26 -7.02 -6.14
C ILE A 417 13.17 -5.96 -5.97
N LEU A 418 11.92 -6.27 -6.38
CA LEU A 418 10.81 -5.33 -6.28
C LEU A 418 10.61 -4.82 -4.84
N LYS A 419 10.79 -5.69 -3.84
CA LYS A 419 10.69 -5.35 -2.42
C LYS A 419 11.66 -4.25 -1.98
N GLN A 420 12.80 -4.07 -2.68
CA GLN A 420 13.78 -3.03 -2.35
C GLN A 420 13.29 -1.62 -2.74
N TYR A 421 12.22 -1.56 -3.53
CA TYR A 421 11.55 -0.35 -3.96
C TYR A 421 10.28 -0.13 -3.12
N ASN A 422 9.78 1.10 -3.11
CA ASN A 422 8.53 1.41 -2.42
C ASN A 422 7.32 0.99 -3.27
N ILE A 423 7.12 -0.33 -3.42
CA ILE A 423 6.05 -0.94 -4.21
C ILE A 423 5.12 -1.70 -3.29
N GLU A 424 3.84 -1.66 -3.61
CA GLU A 424 2.81 -2.44 -2.97
C GLU A 424 2.36 -3.58 -3.89
N PHE A 425 1.94 -4.69 -3.27
CA PHE A 425 1.65 -5.92 -4.00
C PHE A 425 0.18 -6.32 -3.85
N VAL A 426 -0.39 -6.83 -4.95
CA VAL A 426 -1.71 -7.46 -4.97
C VAL A 426 -1.50 -8.98 -5.08
N LEU A 427 -2.16 -9.75 -4.23
CA LEU A 427 -2.19 -11.20 -4.40
C LEU A 427 -3.36 -11.55 -5.34
N GLY A 428 -3.07 -12.16 -6.48
CA GLY A 428 -4.05 -12.49 -7.51
C GLY A 428 -4.21 -14.01 -7.67
N CYS A 429 -5.47 -14.45 -7.76
CA CYS A 429 -5.75 -15.85 -8.07
C CYS A 429 -5.47 -16.17 -9.54
N ASP A 430 -5.78 -15.25 -10.45
CA ASP A 430 -5.75 -15.45 -11.90
C ASP A 430 -6.37 -16.82 -12.22
N ALA A 431 -7.62 -16.97 -11.74
CA ALA A 431 -8.32 -18.24 -11.73
C ALA A 431 -9.00 -18.50 -13.09
N HIS A 432 -8.79 -19.69 -13.63
CA HIS A 432 -9.39 -20.17 -14.86
C HIS A 432 -10.32 -21.40 -14.62
N ALA A 433 -10.57 -21.73 -13.36
CA ALA A 433 -11.58 -22.67 -12.90
C ALA A 433 -12.06 -22.24 -11.50
N PRO A 434 -13.33 -22.45 -11.13
CA PRO A 434 -13.86 -22.07 -9.82
C PRO A 434 -13.03 -22.61 -8.66
N THR A 435 -12.55 -23.87 -8.75
CA THR A 435 -11.72 -24.52 -7.73
C THR A 435 -10.34 -23.89 -7.55
N GLN A 436 -9.90 -23.04 -8.46
CA GLN A 436 -8.61 -22.34 -8.39
C GLN A 436 -8.67 -21.10 -7.46
N LEU A 437 -9.84 -20.76 -6.95
CA LEU A 437 -9.99 -19.70 -5.95
C LEU A 437 -9.51 -20.14 -4.56
N ASP A 438 -9.40 -21.46 -4.29
CA ASP A 438 -8.89 -22.00 -3.02
C ASP A 438 -8.11 -23.30 -3.29
N ASP A 439 -6.98 -23.19 -3.97
CA ASP A 439 -6.12 -24.33 -4.29
C ASP A 439 -4.70 -24.18 -3.71
N TYR A 440 -3.85 -25.18 -3.99
CA TYR A 440 -2.45 -25.17 -3.55
C TYR A 440 -1.64 -23.96 -4.03
N ALA A 441 -2.01 -23.37 -5.17
CA ALA A 441 -1.29 -22.23 -5.73
C ALA A 441 -1.56 -20.94 -4.92
N ILE A 442 -2.78 -20.80 -4.38
CA ILE A 442 -3.12 -19.71 -3.44
C ILE A 442 -2.24 -19.79 -2.19
N LYS A 443 -2.13 -21.01 -1.61
CA LYS A 443 -1.24 -21.21 -0.46
C LYS A 443 0.22 -20.87 -0.80
N TYR A 444 0.70 -21.27 -1.98
CA TYR A 444 2.07 -21.00 -2.40
C TYR A 444 2.36 -19.48 -2.47
N VAL A 445 1.49 -18.68 -3.10
CA VAL A 445 1.72 -17.24 -3.23
C VAL A 445 1.57 -16.51 -1.89
N THR A 446 0.66 -16.94 -1.02
CA THR A 446 0.51 -16.38 0.32
C THR A 446 1.72 -16.70 1.21
N ASP A 447 2.23 -17.93 1.17
CA ASP A 447 3.45 -18.33 1.88
C ASP A 447 4.67 -17.56 1.36
N MET A 448 4.80 -17.38 0.04
CA MET A 448 5.87 -16.61 -0.58
C MET A 448 5.80 -15.12 -0.20
N ALA A 449 4.61 -14.52 -0.23
CA ALA A 449 4.41 -13.13 0.19
C ALA A 449 4.80 -12.94 1.67
N LYS A 450 4.41 -13.88 2.53
CA LYS A 450 4.76 -13.91 3.96
C LYS A 450 6.26 -14.07 4.17
N GLU A 451 6.90 -15.02 3.50
CA GLU A 451 8.35 -15.26 3.57
C GLU A 451 9.14 -14.01 3.16
N LEU A 452 8.75 -13.38 2.08
CA LEU A 452 9.38 -12.17 1.56
C LEU A 452 8.97 -10.93 2.35
N LYS A 453 7.94 -11.00 3.20
CA LYS A 453 7.35 -9.84 3.89
C LYS A 453 6.98 -8.74 2.91
N LEU A 454 6.25 -9.10 1.87
CA LEU A 454 5.79 -8.14 0.87
C LEU A 454 4.75 -7.19 1.49
N ASN A 455 4.77 -5.94 1.06
CA ASN A 455 3.75 -4.95 1.43
C ASN A 455 2.47 -5.21 0.61
N VAL A 456 1.62 -6.11 1.10
CA VAL A 456 0.40 -6.54 0.39
C VAL A 456 -0.74 -5.56 0.65
N VAL A 457 -1.42 -5.17 -0.43
CA VAL A 457 -2.66 -4.38 -0.39
C VAL A 457 -3.83 -5.31 -0.14
N TYR A 458 -4.56 -5.08 0.94
CA TYR A 458 -5.71 -5.90 1.30
C TYR A 458 -6.94 -5.56 0.48
N LYS A 459 -7.16 -4.29 0.19
CA LYS A 459 -8.27 -3.82 -0.63
C LYS A 459 -7.82 -2.69 -1.54
N LEU A 460 -8.15 -2.80 -2.84
CA LEU A 460 -7.89 -1.73 -3.80
C LEU A 460 -8.90 -0.59 -3.63
N ASP A 461 -8.41 0.65 -3.69
CA ASP A 461 -9.24 1.84 -3.82
C ASP A 461 -9.63 2.04 -5.28
N TYR A 462 -10.88 2.38 -5.57
CA TYR A 462 -11.43 2.60 -6.93
C TYR A 462 -11.80 4.06 -7.14
#